data_2bf8ac5b436386a1eebb47d8a29e8c59
#
_entry.id   2bf8ac5b436386a1eebb47d8a29e8c59
#
_cell.length_a   1.000
_cell.length_b   1.000
_cell.length_c   1.000
_cell.angle_alpha   90.00
_cell.angle_beta   90.00
_cell.angle_gamma   90.00
#
_symmetry.space_group_name_H-M   'P 1'
#
loop_
_entity.id
_entity.type
_entity.pdbx_description
1 polymer ?
#
loop_
_entity_poly.entity_id
_entity_poly.type
_entity_poly.pdbx_seq_one_letter_code
_entity_poly.pdbx_strand_id
1 'polypeptide(L)'
;MSDHSSPSSFFSSLSLPGSGDTIAALATPAGRSALAVIRLSGPDAHAVAARVIRPWPLEPRVARLVTLSDPESGKVIDRPVAIVYAAPKSYTGEEMVELSVHGGELVPVLALGALLSAGAREALPGEFTRRAVANGKLDVLQAEGVGDLIDSQSRAMHEAAIAQVEGSLSRRIAALRDAVIALESLIAYDIDFPEEDDGPIPAERVERGIAELLTSLDALLATAATGEMLRRGALVVIAGAPNAGKSSLFNAILGSTRAIVTDIPGTTRDAIEAVADIGTWPVRLVDTAGLRETGDVVERLGIEVSERYLADADAVLACGESVETLAFTVAKVRTLTGAPVVPVLTKADLVAHRDESSGGGSLGSGAGVAQGAADLDTQRDYIGPGEQLVAKREYMTKVSAVTGAGLGLLADSLARTLAARFGSARAAASGAGTGRGDRSTPLLTRERHRVAVARAREESVEFARAWREGSLPATVAAVHLHAAVAALESLIGGVDVEDVLDRIFSDFCVGK
;
A
#
# COMPACT_ATOMS: atom_id res chain seq x y z
N MET A 1 -6.85 39.79 -20.46
CA MET A 1 -6.51 39.84 -19.03
C MET A 1 -7.22 38.60 -18.42
N SER A 2 -6.57 37.51 -18.45
CA SER A 2 -7.08 36.20 -18.02
C SER A 2 -6.81 36.02 -16.54
N ASP A 3 -7.89 36.03 -15.79
CA ASP A 3 -7.91 35.78 -14.37
C ASP A 3 -7.72 34.24 -14.14
N HIS A 4 -6.51 33.84 -13.82
CA HIS A 4 -6.24 32.49 -13.35
C HIS A 4 -6.80 32.39 -11.94
N SER A 5 -8.05 31.92 -11.82
CA SER A 5 -8.63 31.51 -10.55
C SER A 5 -7.77 30.38 -9.96
N SER A 6 -7.02 30.76 -8.94
CA SER A 6 -6.21 29.85 -8.11
C SER A 6 -7.10 28.75 -7.52
N PRO A 7 -6.58 27.52 -7.34
CA PRO A 7 -7.32 26.37 -6.74
C PRO A 7 -7.80 26.63 -5.30
N SER A 8 -7.39 27.72 -4.69
CA SER A 8 -7.72 28.09 -3.30
C SER A 8 -9.17 28.46 -3.01
N SER A 9 -10.03 28.65 -4.03
CA SER A 9 -11.43 29.05 -3.79
C SER A 9 -12.38 27.86 -3.58
N PHE A 10 -12.01 26.64 -3.98
CA PHE A 10 -12.85 25.45 -3.83
C PHE A 10 -12.86 24.90 -2.39
N PHE A 11 -11.76 25.01 -1.67
CA PHE A 11 -11.65 24.48 -0.30
C PHE A 11 -12.25 25.40 0.78
N SER A 12 -12.60 26.63 0.46
CA SER A 12 -13.17 27.61 1.43
C SER A 12 -14.61 27.30 1.88
N SER A 13 -15.28 26.31 1.27
CA SER A 13 -16.64 25.88 1.65
C SER A 13 -16.68 24.64 2.55
N LEU A 14 -15.55 23.98 2.80
CA LEU A 14 -15.44 22.88 3.74
C LEU A 14 -15.41 23.43 5.19
N SER A 15 -16.59 23.80 5.72
CA SER A 15 -16.77 24.10 7.14
C SER A 15 -16.65 22.79 7.92
N LEU A 16 -15.43 22.38 8.22
CA LEU A 16 -15.18 21.27 9.13
C LEU A 16 -15.80 21.59 10.50
N PRO A 17 -16.51 20.68 11.17
CA PRO A 17 -16.84 20.83 12.58
C PRO A 17 -15.55 21.14 13.35
N GLY A 18 -15.42 22.34 13.94
CA GLY A 18 -14.21 22.77 14.64
C GLY A 18 -13.10 23.38 13.78
N SER A 19 -13.34 23.81 12.54
CA SER A 19 -12.33 24.43 11.66
C SER A 19 -11.77 25.78 12.17
N GLY A 20 -12.25 26.30 13.28
CA GLY A 20 -11.70 27.46 13.98
C GLY A 20 -10.95 27.12 15.27
N ASP A 21 -10.85 25.85 15.65
CA ASP A 21 -10.27 25.43 16.91
C ASP A 21 -8.76 25.20 16.81
N THR A 22 -8.06 25.40 17.91
CA THR A 22 -6.67 24.96 18.06
C THR A 22 -6.64 23.58 18.68
N ILE A 23 -5.97 22.66 18.01
CA ILE A 23 -5.87 21.25 18.38
C ILE A 23 -4.49 20.87 18.86
N ALA A 24 -4.42 19.93 19.81
CA ALA A 24 -3.17 19.36 20.30
C ALA A 24 -3.26 17.82 20.34
N ALA A 25 -2.16 17.15 20.08
CA ALA A 25 -2.05 15.70 20.28
C ALA A 25 -0.62 15.23 20.43
N LEU A 26 -0.47 14.05 21.03
CA LEU A 26 0.76 13.27 21.00
C LEU A 26 0.93 12.67 19.58
N ALA A 27 2.01 13.05 18.90
CA ALA A 27 2.30 12.62 17.53
C ALA A 27 3.24 11.40 17.44
N THR A 28 3.72 10.89 18.58
CA THR A 28 4.52 9.66 18.70
C THR A 28 3.72 8.60 19.44
N PRO A 29 4.04 7.30 19.25
CA PRO A 29 3.42 6.24 20.02
C PRO A 29 3.54 6.48 21.53
N ALA A 30 2.49 6.09 22.28
CA ALA A 30 2.54 6.12 23.73
C ALA A 30 3.51 5.06 24.27
N GLY A 31 4.07 5.31 25.46
CA GLY A 31 4.97 4.40 26.14
C GLY A 31 6.37 4.97 26.37
N ARG A 32 7.26 4.11 26.87
CA ARG A 32 8.63 4.52 27.28
C ARG A 32 9.53 4.72 26.06
N SER A 33 9.96 5.97 25.84
CA SER A 33 10.88 6.37 24.77
C SER A 33 11.84 7.45 25.27
N ALA A 34 12.86 7.78 24.48
CA ALA A 34 13.75 8.90 24.83
C ALA A 34 13.05 10.25 24.67
N LEU A 35 12.27 10.40 23.61
CA LEU A 35 11.53 11.61 23.26
C LEU A 35 10.09 11.26 22.86
N ALA A 36 9.20 12.22 23.11
CA ALA A 36 7.84 12.23 22.58
C ALA A 36 7.56 13.58 21.93
N VAL A 37 6.83 13.59 20.83
CA VAL A 37 6.49 14.81 20.09
C VAL A 37 5.02 15.13 20.28
N ILE A 38 4.74 16.35 20.74
CA ILE A 38 3.37 16.88 20.84
C ILE A 38 3.23 17.96 19.76
N ARG A 39 2.14 17.89 19.00
CA ARG A 39 1.75 18.86 17.99
C ARG A 39 0.61 19.73 18.48
N LEU A 40 0.69 21.01 18.15
CA LEU A 40 -0.34 22.02 18.37
C LEU A 40 -0.56 22.75 17.04
N SER A 41 -1.79 22.84 16.54
CA SER A 41 -2.11 23.49 15.27
C SER A 41 -3.44 24.24 15.36
N GLY A 42 -3.54 25.36 14.71
CA GLY A 42 -4.75 26.19 14.64
C GLY A 42 -4.47 27.67 14.81
N PRO A 43 -5.53 28.51 14.71
CA PRO A 43 -5.37 29.95 14.71
C PRO A 43 -4.72 30.51 16.01
N ASP A 44 -4.97 29.85 17.14
CA ASP A 44 -4.47 30.28 18.44
C ASP A 44 -3.24 29.47 18.91
N ALA A 45 -2.61 28.65 18.04
CA ALA A 45 -1.51 27.76 18.43
C ALA A 45 -0.37 28.51 19.11
N HIS A 46 0.03 29.67 18.59
CA HIS A 46 1.07 30.49 19.18
C HIS A 46 0.63 31.14 20.52
N ALA A 47 -0.63 31.55 20.64
CA ALA A 47 -1.19 32.14 21.85
C ALA A 47 -1.28 31.10 22.97
N VAL A 48 -1.73 29.88 22.65
CA VAL A 48 -1.77 28.74 23.59
C VAL A 48 -0.37 28.37 24.05
N ALA A 49 0.59 28.24 23.13
CA ALA A 49 1.96 27.92 23.44
C ALA A 49 2.60 29.00 24.34
N ALA A 50 2.33 30.28 24.09
CA ALA A 50 2.82 31.39 24.88
C ALA A 50 2.39 31.36 26.36
N ARG A 51 1.31 30.64 26.71
CA ARG A 51 0.84 30.51 28.11
C ARG A 51 1.67 29.50 28.90
N VAL A 52 2.23 28.49 28.22
CA VAL A 52 2.89 27.34 28.87
C VAL A 52 4.41 27.28 28.64
N ILE A 53 4.95 28.03 27.65
CA ILE A 53 6.36 27.96 27.26
C ILE A 53 7.10 29.25 27.55
N ARG A 54 8.33 29.13 28.04
CA ARG A 54 9.28 30.25 28.22
C ARG A 54 10.69 29.87 27.75
N PRO A 55 11.46 30.80 27.09
CA PRO A 55 11.04 32.13 26.66
C PRO A 55 10.03 32.12 25.55
N TRP A 56 9.32 33.23 25.34
CA TRP A 56 8.41 33.48 24.24
C TRP A 56 8.49 34.95 23.82
N PRO A 57 8.40 35.36 22.54
CA PRO A 57 8.18 34.54 21.35
C PRO A 57 9.43 33.75 20.90
N LEU A 58 9.20 32.74 20.04
CA LEU A 58 10.27 31.98 19.41
C LEU A 58 10.37 32.35 17.93
N GLU A 59 11.60 32.26 17.41
CA GLU A 59 11.83 32.42 15.96
C GLU A 59 11.30 31.24 15.18
N PRO A 60 10.48 31.46 14.10
CA PRO A 60 9.92 30.39 13.33
C PRO A 60 10.98 29.49 12.67
N ARG A 61 10.74 28.15 12.71
CA ARG A 61 11.57 27.10 12.13
C ARG A 61 12.98 27.00 12.74
N VAL A 62 13.16 27.53 13.93
CA VAL A 62 14.38 27.41 14.73
C VAL A 62 14.07 26.58 15.98
N ALA A 63 14.84 25.51 16.17
CA ALA A 63 14.73 24.67 17.36
C ALA A 63 15.32 25.42 18.60
N ARG A 64 14.53 25.52 19.67
CA ARG A 64 14.93 26.21 20.91
C ARG A 64 14.60 25.34 22.11
N LEU A 65 15.56 25.26 23.05
CA LEU A 65 15.32 24.71 24.37
C LEU A 65 14.46 25.71 25.16
N VAL A 66 13.35 25.23 25.69
CA VAL A 66 12.37 26.04 26.42
C VAL A 66 12.03 25.39 27.77
N THR A 67 11.37 26.13 28.66
CA THR A 67 10.76 25.58 29.87
C THR A 67 9.25 25.45 29.61
N LEU A 68 8.72 24.27 29.75
CA LEU A 68 7.28 24.00 29.74
C LEU A 68 6.77 23.93 31.16
N SER A 69 5.76 24.71 31.48
CA SER A 69 5.15 24.77 32.80
C SER A 69 3.63 24.61 32.72
N ASP A 70 3.08 24.11 33.79
CA ASP A 70 1.64 24.08 34.00
C ASP A 70 1.08 25.50 34.09
N PRO A 71 0.05 25.86 33.31
CA PRO A 71 -0.44 27.25 33.25
C PRO A 71 -1.10 27.75 34.52
N GLU A 72 -1.63 26.85 35.36
CA GLU A 72 -2.34 27.22 36.61
C GLU A 72 -1.39 27.31 37.80
N SER A 73 -0.58 26.25 37.97
CA SER A 73 0.32 26.19 39.15
C SER A 73 1.69 26.80 38.92
N GLY A 74 2.09 27.06 37.67
CA GLY A 74 3.41 27.52 37.29
C GLY A 74 4.53 26.50 37.49
N LYS A 75 4.19 25.26 37.88
CA LYS A 75 5.19 24.19 38.08
C LYS A 75 5.80 23.77 36.77
N VAL A 76 7.11 23.61 36.76
CA VAL A 76 7.84 23.09 35.60
C VAL A 76 7.48 21.63 35.37
N ILE A 77 7.04 21.32 34.14
CA ILE A 77 6.72 19.96 33.68
C ILE A 77 7.95 19.33 33.02
N ASP A 78 8.59 20.08 32.09
CA ASP A 78 9.73 19.60 31.33
C ASP A 78 10.56 20.79 30.76
N ARG A 79 11.68 20.45 30.13
CA ARG A 79 12.49 21.38 29.33
C ARG A 79 12.64 20.86 27.92
N PRO A 80 11.57 20.93 27.10
CA PRO A 80 11.55 20.41 25.74
C PRO A 80 12.28 21.29 24.75
N VAL A 81 12.58 20.73 23.57
CA VAL A 81 12.90 21.52 22.40
C VAL A 81 11.58 21.88 21.70
N ALA A 82 11.37 23.17 21.45
CA ALA A 82 10.20 23.70 20.74
C ALA A 82 10.60 24.22 19.37
N ILE A 83 9.72 23.99 18.38
CA ILE A 83 9.78 24.58 17.05
C ILE A 83 8.42 25.19 16.74
N VAL A 84 8.40 26.45 16.31
CA VAL A 84 7.19 27.13 15.86
C VAL A 84 7.18 27.27 14.33
N TYR A 85 6.01 27.20 13.76
CA TYR A 85 5.80 27.37 12.32
C TYR A 85 4.71 28.41 12.12
N ALA A 86 4.98 29.40 11.26
CA ALA A 86 4.00 30.38 10.85
C ALA A 86 3.25 29.92 9.60
N ALA A 87 1.96 30.16 9.55
CA ALA A 87 1.13 29.92 8.37
C ALA A 87 1.67 30.68 7.13
N PRO A 88 1.58 30.12 5.93
CA PRO A 88 1.15 28.77 5.57
C PRO A 88 2.29 27.73 5.56
N LYS A 89 3.46 28.03 6.16
CA LYS A 89 4.69 27.21 6.08
C LYS A 89 4.78 26.18 7.21
N SER A 90 3.67 25.46 7.46
CA SER A 90 3.54 24.35 8.40
C SER A 90 3.01 23.10 7.68
N TYR A 91 2.88 21.99 8.41
CA TYR A 91 2.28 20.77 7.90
C TYR A 91 0.80 20.95 7.55
N THR A 92 0.03 21.55 8.46
CA THR A 92 -1.40 21.81 8.28
C THR A 92 -1.71 23.05 7.44
N GLY A 93 -0.72 23.90 7.18
CA GLY A 93 -0.95 25.22 6.59
C GLY A 93 -1.37 26.29 7.60
N GLU A 94 -1.58 25.94 8.87
CA GLU A 94 -1.96 26.83 9.98
C GLU A 94 -0.74 27.24 10.80
N GLU A 95 -0.94 28.15 11.79
CA GLU A 95 0.03 28.35 12.86
C GLU A 95 0.23 27.02 13.60
N MET A 96 1.49 26.62 13.84
CA MET A 96 1.78 25.32 14.44
C MET A 96 2.98 25.39 15.39
N VAL A 97 2.94 24.56 16.44
CA VAL A 97 4.05 24.35 17.37
C VAL A 97 4.30 22.86 17.57
N GLU A 98 5.55 22.45 17.53
CA GLU A 98 5.98 21.11 17.91
C GLU A 98 6.87 21.16 19.13
N LEU A 99 6.57 20.31 20.11
CA LEU A 99 7.30 20.15 21.37
C LEU A 99 7.91 18.75 21.43
N SER A 100 9.23 18.66 21.43
CA SER A 100 9.94 17.41 21.71
C SER A 100 10.21 17.33 23.21
N VAL A 101 9.32 16.67 23.94
CA VAL A 101 9.41 16.44 25.38
C VAL A 101 10.14 15.13 25.68
N HIS A 102 10.57 14.92 26.95
CA HIS A 102 11.07 13.62 27.37
C HIS A 102 9.95 12.57 27.25
N GLY A 103 10.29 11.39 26.69
CA GLY A 103 9.36 10.28 26.55
C GLY A 103 9.11 9.58 27.89
N GLY A 104 8.07 8.79 27.92
CA GLY A 104 7.63 8.06 29.11
C GLY A 104 6.11 8.16 29.27
N GLU A 105 5.60 7.66 30.39
CA GLU A 105 4.15 7.59 30.64
C GLU A 105 3.58 8.92 31.15
N LEU A 106 4.35 9.69 31.89
CA LEU A 106 3.86 10.86 32.63
C LEU A 106 4.06 12.19 31.90
N VAL A 107 5.29 12.46 31.42
CA VAL A 107 5.65 13.78 30.87
C VAL A 107 4.80 14.15 29.66
N PRO A 108 4.58 13.27 28.67
CA PRO A 108 3.72 13.59 27.52
C PRO A 108 2.28 13.90 27.92
N VAL A 109 1.73 13.18 28.90
CA VAL A 109 0.36 13.38 29.42
C VAL A 109 0.24 14.75 30.10
N LEU A 110 1.20 15.10 30.96
CA LEU A 110 1.22 16.41 31.63
C LEU A 110 1.40 17.56 30.62
N ALA A 111 2.27 17.37 29.64
CA ALA A 111 2.53 18.37 28.60
C ALA A 111 1.31 18.59 27.70
N LEU A 112 0.63 17.53 27.27
CA LEU A 112 -0.63 17.62 26.53
C LEU A 112 -1.71 18.28 27.38
N GLY A 113 -1.87 17.87 28.66
CA GLY A 113 -2.82 18.45 29.60
C GLY A 113 -2.61 19.97 29.80
N ALA A 114 -1.36 20.42 29.87
CA ALA A 114 -1.05 21.85 29.97
C ALA A 114 -1.49 22.65 28.75
N LEU A 115 -1.35 22.11 27.53
CA LEU A 115 -1.82 22.73 26.29
C LEU A 115 -3.36 22.77 26.22
N LEU A 116 -4.03 21.70 26.67
CA LEU A 116 -5.49 21.66 26.75
C LEU A 116 -6.03 22.67 27.75
N SER A 117 -5.43 22.75 28.94
CA SER A 117 -5.78 23.78 29.97
C SER A 117 -5.49 25.20 29.46
N ALA A 118 -4.51 25.37 28.56
CA ALA A 118 -4.18 26.65 27.96
C ALA A 118 -5.12 27.05 26.80
N GLY A 119 -6.09 26.21 26.40
CA GLY A 119 -7.15 26.53 25.43
C GLY A 119 -7.09 25.75 24.12
N ALA A 120 -6.26 24.73 23.99
CA ALA A 120 -6.38 23.76 22.91
C ALA A 120 -7.47 22.72 23.24
N ARG A 121 -8.00 22.04 22.24
CA ARG A 121 -8.68 20.77 22.40
C ARG A 121 -7.86 19.60 21.90
N GLU A 122 -8.22 18.40 22.30
CA GLU A 122 -7.59 17.20 21.77
C GLU A 122 -7.98 16.99 20.30
N ALA A 123 -7.01 16.60 19.47
CA ALA A 123 -7.21 16.32 18.07
C ALA A 123 -7.91 14.96 17.85
N LEU A 124 -8.76 14.90 16.84
CA LEU A 124 -9.33 13.65 16.36
C LEU A 124 -8.28 12.85 15.54
N PRO A 125 -8.47 11.52 15.34
CA PRO A 125 -7.65 10.74 14.45
C PRO A 125 -7.53 11.38 13.06
N GLY A 126 -6.32 11.48 12.52
CA GLY A 126 -6.07 12.07 11.20
C GLY A 126 -6.36 13.56 11.03
N GLU A 127 -6.70 14.31 12.10
CA GLU A 127 -7.18 15.69 11.97
C GLU A 127 -6.12 16.66 11.44
N PHE A 128 -4.85 16.48 11.77
CA PHE A 128 -3.78 17.34 11.22
C PHE A 128 -3.65 17.15 9.70
N THR A 129 -3.73 15.92 9.21
CA THR A 129 -3.67 15.62 7.77
C THR A 129 -4.94 16.11 7.06
N ARG A 130 -6.12 15.97 7.69
CA ARG A 130 -7.38 16.53 7.18
C ARG A 130 -7.30 18.06 7.00
N ARG A 131 -6.73 18.78 7.99
CA ARG A 131 -6.49 20.22 7.90
C ARG A 131 -5.48 20.57 6.80
N ALA A 132 -4.44 19.74 6.63
CA ALA A 132 -3.50 19.91 5.52
C ALA A 132 -4.20 19.80 4.15
N VAL A 133 -5.16 18.88 3.99
CA VAL A 133 -5.97 18.77 2.77
C VAL A 133 -6.88 19.99 2.62
N ALA A 134 -7.62 20.38 3.65
CA ALA A 134 -8.50 21.54 3.63
C ALA A 134 -7.76 22.84 3.29
N ASN A 135 -6.53 22.98 3.73
CA ASN A 135 -5.66 24.14 3.45
C ASN A 135 -4.84 23.99 2.15
N GLY A 136 -5.11 22.98 1.32
CA GLY A 136 -4.46 22.78 0.01
C GLY A 136 -2.96 22.43 0.11
N LYS A 137 -2.50 21.92 1.26
CA LYS A 137 -1.11 21.45 1.44
C LYS A 137 -0.90 20.06 0.84
N LEU A 138 -1.93 19.26 0.86
CA LEU A 138 -2.00 17.91 0.29
C LEU A 138 -3.33 17.76 -0.46
N ASP A 139 -3.38 16.93 -1.46
CA ASP A 139 -4.63 16.41 -1.98
C ASP A 139 -5.02 15.10 -1.28
N VAL A 140 -6.21 14.56 -1.60
CA VAL A 140 -6.73 13.35 -0.96
C VAL A 140 -5.86 12.13 -1.23
N LEU A 141 -5.31 11.98 -2.44
CA LEU A 141 -4.41 10.89 -2.80
C LEU A 141 -3.09 10.97 -2.03
N GLN A 142 -2.53 12.18 -1.87
CA GLN A 142 -1.33 12.40 -1.07
C GLN A 142 -1.58 12.11 0.42
N ALA A 143 -2.75 12.50 0.95
CA ALA A 143 -3.12 12.20 2.33
C ALA A 143 -3.21 10.69 2.58
N GLU A 144 -3.80 9.92 1.67
CA GLU A 144 -3.79 8.46 1.74
C GLU A 144 -2.37 7.89 1.71
N GLY A 145 -1.51 8.47 0.87
CA GLY A 145 -0.09 8.11 0.80
C GLY A 145 0.66 8.33 2.12
N VAL A 146 0.28 9.36 2.91
CA VAL A 146 0.83 9.57 4.26
C VAL A 146 0.47 8.42 5.20
N GLY A 147 -0.78 7.93 5.16
CA GLY A 147 -1.19 6.74 5.92
C GLY A 147 -0.42 5.50 5.49
N ASP A 148 -0.40 5.22 4.19
CA ASP A 148 0.31 4.06 3.63
C ASP A 148 1.83 4.11 3.95
N LEU A 149 2.43 5.32 4.04
CA LEU A 149 3.83 5.49 4.41
C LEU A 149 4.11 5.10 5.86
N ILE A 150 3.19 5.45 6.77
CA ILE A 150 3.31 5.11 8.20
C ILE A 150 3.14 3.61 8.39
N ASP A 151 2.20 3.00 7.68
CA ASP A 151 1.86 1.58 7.80
C ASP A 151 2.81 0.68 7.00
N SER A 152 3.73 1.26 6.22
CA SER A 152 4.63 0.50 5.36
C SER A 152 5.59 -0.38 6.17
N GLN A 153 5.53 -1.69 5.95
CA GLN A 153 6.35 -2.70 6.64
C GLN A 153 7.40 -3.32 5.71
N SER A 154 7.46 -2.89 4.46
CA SER A 154 8.42 -3.35 3.48
C SER A 154 8.98 -2.19 2.65
N ARG A 155 10.13 -2.43 2.01
CA ARG A 155 10.75 -1.43 1.15
C ARG A 155 9.86 -1.09 -0.05
N ALA A 156 9.23 -2.09 -0.65
CA ALA A 156 8.36 -1.88 -1.81
C ALA A 156 7.09 -1.10 -1.45
N MET A 157 6.48 -1.38 -0.28
CA MET A 157 5.37 -0.59 0.26
C MET A 157 5.78 0.86 0.48
N HIS A 158 6.94 1.08 1.13
CA HIS A 158 7.48 2.40 1.38
C HIS A 158 7.72 3.19 0.08
N GLU A 159 8.36 2.58 -0.94
CA GLU A 159 8.63 3.23 -2.23
C GLU A 159 7.33 3.62 -2.95
N ALA A 160 6.30 2.76 -2.92
CA ALA A 160 4.98 3.07 -3.49
C ALA A 160 4.29 4.22 -2.73
N ALA A 161 4.33 4.21 -1.40
CA ALA A 161 3.73 5.25 -0.57
C ALA A 161 4.43 6.61 -0.75
N ILE A 162 5.76 6.65 -0.80
CA ILE A 162 6.53 7.88 -1.09
C ILE A 162 6.13 8.46 -2.45
N ALA A 163 6.05 7.63 -3.50
CA ALA A 163 5.65 8.08 -4.82
C ALA A 163 4.24 8.72 -4.81
N GLN A 164 3.33 8.17 -4.01
CA GLN A 164 1.98 8.72 -3.86
C GLN A 164 1.99 10.04 -3.06
N VAL A 165 2.73 10.14 -1.95
CA VAL A 165 2.92 11.38 -1.19
C VAL A 165 3.55 12.48 -2.05
N GLU A 166 4.50 12.14 -2.93
CA GLU A 166 5.09 13.06 -3.90
C GLU A 166 4.14 13.46 -5.04
N GLY A 167 2.92 12.93 -5.07
CA GLY A 167 1.84 13.31 -5.99
C GLY A 167 1.98 12.72 -7.40
N SER A 168 2.65 11.57 -7.58
CA SER A 168 2.77 10.93 -8.89
C SER A 168 1.41 10.58 -9.48
N LEU A 169 0.51 10.01 -8.68
CA LEU A 169 -0.85 9.66 -9.09
C LEU A 169 -1.71 10.91 -9.26
N SER A 170 -1.60 11.89 -8.37
CA SER A 170 -2.33 13.15 -8.44
C SER A 170 -2.06 13.90 -9.75
N ARG A 171 -0.78 14.02 -10.15
CA ARG A 171 -0.40 14.62 -11.43
C ARG A 171 -0.97 13.86 -12.63
N ARG A 172 -1.00 12.52 -12.56
CA ARG A 172 -1.56 11.68 -13.63
C ARG A 172 -3.07 11.87 -13.75
N ILE A 173 -3.79 11.89 -12.64
CA ILE A 173 -5.25 12.14 -12.61
C ILE A 173 -5.56 13.55 -13.13
N ALA A 174 -4.81 14.55 -12.69
CA ALA A 174 -4.97 15.91 -13.19
C ALA A 174 -4.76 16.00 -14.72
N ALA A 175 -3.72 15.35 -15.25
CA ALA A 175 -3.47 15.32 -16.69
C ALA A 175 -4.60 14.61 -17.48
N LEU A 176 -5.18 13.54 -16.93
CA LEU A 176 -6.33 12.87 -17.53
C LEU A 176 -7.58 13.76 -17.51
N ARG A 177 -7.85 14.42 -16.39
CA ARG A 177 -8.94 15.40 -16.26
C ARG A 177 -8.79 16.52 -17.29
N ASP A 178 -7.59 17.10 -17.39
CA ASP A 178 -7.31 18.19 -18.32
C ASP A 178 -7.48 17.74 -19.79
N ALA A 179 -7.16 16.48 -20.11
CA ALA A 179 -7.42 15.91 -21.43
C ALA A 179 -8.92 15.78 -21.73
N VAL A 180 -9.75 15.41 -20.74
CA VAL A 180 -11.22 15.38 -20.90
C VAL A 180 -11.76 16.78 -21.08
N ILE A 181 -11.33 17.76 -20.27
CA ILE A 181 -11.73 19.17 -20.38
C ILE A 181 -11.33 19.74 -21.75
N ALA A 182 -10.16 19.39 -22.27
CA ALA A 182 -9.74 19.83 -23.60
C ALA A 182 -10.65 19.29 -24.71
N LEU A 183 -11.13 18.03 -24.60
CA LEU A 183 -12.13 17.48 -25.52
C LEU A 183 -13.47 18.19 -25.40
N GLU A 184 -13.93 18.43 -24.17
CA GLU A 184 -15.17 19.18 -23.92
C GLU A 184 -15.11 20.61 -24.52
N SER A 185 -13.99 21.29 -24.32
CA SER A 185 -13.77 22.64 -24.87
C SER A 185 -13.76 22.67 -26.41
N LEU A 186 -13.21 21.61 -27.05
CA LEU A 186 -13.26 21.49 -28.51
C LEU A 186 -14.70 21.41 -29.02
N ILE A 187 -15.54 20.63 -28.33
CA ILE A 187 -16.93 20.40 -28.73
C ILE A 187 -17.78 21.64 -28.46
N ALA A 188 -17.57 22.31 -27.31
CA ALA A 188 -18.26 23.54 -26.98
C ALA A 188 -17.99 24.66 -28.04
N TYR A 189 -16.73 24.75 -28.48
CA TYR A 189 -16.36 25.70 -29.54
C TYR A 189 -17.09 25.44 -30.87
N ASP A 190 -17.22 24.19 -31.30
CA ASP A 190 -17.93 23.81 -32.53
C ASP A 190 -19.44 24.10 -32.46
N ILE A 191 -20.02 24.07 -31.24
CA ILE A 191 -21.43 24.38 -31.01
C ILE A 191 -21.68 25.87 -31.00
N ASP A 192 -20.81 26.67 -30.36
CA ASP A 192 -21.01 28.09 -30.14
C ASP A 192 -20.66 28.93 -31.39
N PHE A 193 -19.78 28.43 -32.26
CA PHE A 193 -19.24 29.15 -33.42
C PHE A 193 -19.27 28.34 -34.72
N PRO A 194 -20.46 27.86 -35.18
CA PRO A 194 -20.57 27.00 -36.35
C PRO A 194 -20.25 27.69 -37.68
N GLU A 195 -20.19 29.02 -37.70
CA GLU A 195 -20.00 29.84 -38.90
C GLU A 195 -18.64 30.57 -38.96
N GLU A 196 -17.69 30.27 -38.04
CA GLU A 196 -16.36 30.92 -38.09
C GLU A 196 -15.51 30.37 -39.26
N ASP A 197 -14.63 31.26 -39.81
CA ASP A 197 -13.83 31.03 -41.02
C ASP A 197 -12.89 29.81 -40.96
N ASP A 198 -12.61 29.22 -39.77
CA ASP A 198 -11.78 28.05 -39.61
C ASP A 198 -12.53 26.73 -39.86
N GLY A 199 -13.86 26.77 -40.09
CA GLY A 199 -14.71 25.61 -40.35
C GLY A 199 -14.95 24.71 -39.12
N PRO A 200 -15.82 23.69 -39.24
CA PRO A 200 -16.11 22.79 -38.16
C PRO A 200 -14.85 21.99 -37.74
N ILE A 201 -14.75 21.70 -36.44
CA ILE A 201 -13.63 20.93 -35.91
C ILE A 201 -13.57 19.55 -36.61
N PRO A 202 -12.42 19.17 -37.20
CA PRO A 202 -12.31 17.89 -37.88
C PRO A 202 -12.65 16.73 -36.91
N ALA A 203 -13.64 15.89 -37.28
CA ALA A 203 -14.09 14.77 -36.47
C ALA A 203 -12.89 13.88 -36.04
N GLU A 204 -11.89 13.75 -36.93
CA GLU A 204 -10.67 12.99 -36.66
C GLU A 204 -9.87 13.55 -35.47
N ARG A 205 -9.95 14.84 -35.17
CA ARG A 205 -9.27 15.47 -34.03
C ARG A 205 -9.91 15.02 -32.72
N VAL A 206 -11.25 15.01 -32.68
CA VAL A 206 -12.02 14.53 -31.52
C VAL A 206 -11.80 13.03 -31.33
N GLU A 207 -11.91 12.23 -32.41
CA GLU A 207 -11.69 10.78 -32.37
C GLU A 207 -10.29 10.41 -31.88
N ARG A 208 -9.26 11.13 -32.32
CA ARG A 208 -7.89 10.93 -31.86
C ARG A 208 -7.75 11.25 -30.38
N GLY A 209 -8.29 12.37 -29.93
CA GLY A 209 -8.24 12.75 -28.51
C GLY A 209 -8.93 11.74 -27.62
N ILE A 210 -10.09 11.19 -28.05
CA ILE A 210 -10.78 10.11 -27.33
C ILE A 210 -9.92 8.86 -27.30
N ALA A 211 -9.32 8.44 -28.40
CA ALA A 211 -8.49 7.22 -28.46
C ALA A 211 -7.25 7.34 -27.55
N GLU A 212 -6.61 8.50 -27.52
CA GLU A 212 -5.48 8.80 -26.63
C GLU A 212 -5.90 8.81 -25.15
N LEU A 213 -7.06 9.38 -24.83
CA LEU A 213 -7.63 9.37 -23.48
C LEU A 213 -7.93 7.94 -23.02
N LEU A 214 -8.65 7.16 -23.82
CA LEU A 214 -8.99 5.77 -23.48
C LEU A 214 -7.74 4.90 -23.30
N THR A 215 -6.76 5.03 -24.19
CA THR A 215 -5.46 4.36 -24.06
C THR A 215 -4.79 4.72 -22.73
N SER A 216 -4.86 5.99 -22.34
CA SER A 216 -4.25 6.49 -21.11
C SER A 216 -4.97 6.02 -19.85
N LEU A 217 -6.31 5.93 -19.89
CA LEU A 217 -7.15 5.38 -18.81
C LEU A 217 -6.92 3.87 -18.66
N ASP A 218 -6.87 3.13 -19.79
CA ASP A 218 -6.61 1.69 -19.79
C ASP A 218 -5.22 1.35 -19.22
N ALA A 219 -4.20 2.13 -19.60
CA ALA A 219 -2.85 1.97 -19.08
C ALA A 219 -2.80 2.18 -17.55
N LEU A 220 -3.56 3.16 -17.04
CA LEU A 220 -3.64 3.41 -15.59
C LEU A 220 -4.42 2.29 -14.89
N LEU A 221 -5.56 1.85 -15.43
CA LEU A 221 -6.35 0.74 -14.88
C LEU A 221 -5.56 -0.56 -14.80
N ALA A 222 -4.70 -0.82 -15.78
CA ALA A 222 -3.83 -2.01 -15.78
C ALA A 222 -2.87 -2.04 -14.58
N THR A 223 -2.61 -0.92 -13.91
CA THR A 223 -1.76 -0.86 -12.72
C THR A 223 -2.47 -1.27 -11.42
N ALA A 224 -3.80 -1.37 -11.42
CA ALA A 224 -4.60 -1.51 -10.19
C ALA A 224 -4.24 -2.76 -9.39
N ALA A 225 -4.16 -3.94 -10.03
CA ALA A 225 -3.82 -5.18 -9.34
C ALA A 225 -2.43 -5.13 -8.69
N THR A 226 -1.44 -4.58 -9.40
CA THR A 226 -0.07 -4.40 -8.89
C THR A 226 -0.03 -3.37 -7.76
N GLY A 227 -0.70 -2.24 -7.93
CA GLY A 227 -0.73 -1.17 -6.92
C GLY A 227 -1.38 -1.59 -5.62
N GLU A 228 -2.53 -2.27 -5.69
CA GLU A 228 -3.20 -2.81 -4.51
C GLU A 228 -2.33 -3.85 -3.79
N MET A 229 -1.72 -4.76 -4.55
CA MET A 229 -0.83 -5.76 -3.99
C MET A 229 0.42 -5.11 -3.33
N LEU A 230 1.04 -4.11 -3.97
CA LEU A 230 2.17 -3.38 -3.36
C LEU A 230 1.78 -2.65 -2.08
N ARG A 231 0.55 -2.18 -1.95
CA ARG A 231 0.04 -1.53 -0.74
C ARG A 231 -0.26 -2.52 0.38
N ARG A 232 -0.98 -3.63 0.10
CA ARG A 232 -1.42 -4.59 1.13
C ARG A 232 -0.43 -5.73 1.40
N GLY A 233 0.53 -5.94 0.51
CA GLY A 233 1.37 -7.14 0.46
C GLY A 233 0.64 -8.34 -0.13
N ALA A 234 1.37 -9.19 -0.85
CA ALA A 234 0.83 -10.44 -1.38
C ALA A 234 0.58 -11.43 -0.24
N LEU A 235 -0.64 -11.94 -0.11
CA LEU A 235 -0.97 -12.93 0.90
C LEU A 235 -0.44 -14.31 0.47
N VAL A 236 0.58 -14.80 1.18
CA VAL A 236 1.20 -16.10 0.93
C VAL A 236 0.96 -17.03 2.10
N VAL A 237 0.20 -18.09 1.86
CA VAL A 237 -0.19 -19.06 2.87
C VAL A 237 0.72 -20.29 2.83
N ILE A 238 1.28 -20.69 3.97
CA ILE A 238 2.07 -21.92 4.10
C ILE A 238 1.14 -23.05 4.51
N ALA A 239 0.94 -24.02 3.62
CA ALA A 239 0.04 -25.15 3.81
C ALA A 239 0.78 -26.49 3.80
N GLY A 240 0.30 -27.48 4.54
CA GLY A 240 0.88 -28.82 4.59
C GLY A 240 0.44 -29.61 5.81
N ALA A 241 0.75 -30.91 5.83
CA ALA A 241 0.43 -31.81 6.94
C ALA A 241 1.06 -31.35 8.27
N PRO A 242 0.56 -31.80 9.43
CA PRO A 242 1.25 -31.63 10.70
C PRO A 242 2.70 -32.09 10.57
N ASN A 243 3.63 -31.36 11.20
CA ASN A 243 5.07 -31.66 11.18
C ASN A 243 5.77 -31.61 9.81
N ALA A 244 5.10 -31.13 8.77
CA ALA A 244 5.70 -30.90 7.43
C ALA A 244 6.75 -29.77 7.41
N GLY A 245 7.12 -29.19 8.54
CA GLY A 245 8.15 -28.15 8.62
C GLY A 245 7.66 -26.74 8.28
N LYS A 246 6.34 -26.47 8.33
CA LYS A 246 5.73 -25.18 7.99
C LYS A 246 6.27 -24.02 8.85
N SER A 247 6.18 -24.13 10.17
CA SER A 247 6.65 -23.09 11.09
C SER A 247 8.17 -22.92 11.04
N SER A 248 8.91 -23.99 10.80
CA SER A 248 10.37 -23.90 10.57
C SER A 248 10.67 -23.15 9.26
N LEU A 249 9.92 -23.43 8.20
CA LEU A 249 10.04 -22.71 6.91
C LEU A 249 9.67 -21.23 7.05
N PHE A 250 8.56 -20.93 7.74
CA PHE A 250 8.12 -19.57 8.06
C PHE A 250 9.26 -18.79 8.75
N ASN A 251 9.80 -19.32 9.85
CA ASN A 251 10.89 -18.68 10.58
C ASN A 251 12.18 -18.56 9.74
N ALA A 252 12.49 -19.56 8.91
CA ALA A 252 13.67 -19.53 8.04
C ALA A 252 13.56 -18.47 6.95
N ILE A 253 12.37 -18.28 6.36
CA ILE A 253 12.11 -17.19 5.41
C ILE A 253 12.30 -15.84 6.11
N LEU A 254 11.69 -15.64 7.28
CA LEU A 254 11.82 -14.39 8.04
C LEU A 254 13.27 -14.12 8.47
N GLY A 255 14.02 -15.14 8.86
CA GLY A 255 15.43 -15.01 9.21
C GLY A 255 16.37 -14.75 8.05
N SER A 256 16.02 -15.17 6.84
CA SER A 256 16.82 -14.98 5.62
C SER A 256 16.51 -13.64 4.90
N THR A 257 15.35 -13.08 5.14
CA THR A 257 14.92 -11.79 4.60
C THR A 257 15.05 -10.73 5.69
N ARG A 258 15.18 -9.44 5.32
CA ARG A 258 15.06 -8.34 6.30
C ARG A 258 13.59 -8.14 6.68
N ALA A 259 13.02 -9.17 7.32
CA ALA A 259 11.63 -9.11 7.77
C ALA A 259 11.49 -8.13 8.93
N ILE A 260 10.50 -7.28 8.87
CA ILE A 260 10.03 -6.52 10.02
C ILE A 260 8.94 -7.38 10.64
N VAL A 261 9.28 -8.12 11.67
CA VAL A 261 8.29 -8.84 12.49
C VAL A 261 7.60 -7.79 13.35
N THR A 262 6.39 -7.42 13.00
CA THR A 262 5.55 -6.56 13.84
C THR A 262 4.48 -7.42 14.47
N ASP A 263 4.40 -7.36 15.81
CA ASP A 263 3.20 -7.76 16.52
C ASP A 263 2.11 -6.74 16.11
N ILE A 264 1.25 -7.11 15.17
CA ILE A 264 0.12 -6.26 14.78
C ILE A 264 -0.84 -6.26 15.98
N PRO A 265 -1.07 -5.11 16.66
CA PRO A 265 -2.01 -5.05 17.76
C PRO A 265 -3.41 -5.39 17.24
N GLY A 266 -4.02 -6.49 17.75
CA GLY A 266 -5.35 -6.94 17.36
C GLY A 266 -5.41 -8.31 16.67
N THR A 267 -4.29 -8.89 16.20
CA THR A 267 -4.25 -10.20 15.53
C THR A 267 -3.76 -11.34 16.43
N THR A 268 -3.56 -11.10 17.73
CA THR A 268 -2.92 -12.01 18.69
C THR A 268 -3.69 -13.29 19.01
N ARG A 269 -4.78 -13.62 18.28
CA ARG A 269 -5.56 -14.85 18.56
C ARG A 269 -5.73 -15.82 17.40
N ASP A 270 -5.50 -15.43 16.11
CA ASP A 270 -6.02 -16.25 15.02
C ASP A 270 -5.00 -16.75 13.98
N ALA A 271 -3.84 -16.11 13.76
CA ALA A 271 -2.75 -16.61 12.89
C ALA A 271 -1.42 -15.93 13.22
N ILE A 272 -0.30 -16.64 13.00
CA ILE A 272 1.02 -15.99 12.97
C ILE A 272 1.21 -15.41 11.59
N GLU A 273 1.14 -14.09 11.51
CA GLU A 273 1.35 -13.32 10.28
C GLU A 273 2.60 -12.46 10.40
N ALA A 274 3.39 -12.41 9.32
CA ALA A 274 4.56 -11.54 9.24
C ALA A 274 4.77 -11.00 7.83
N VAL A 275 5.28 -9.78 7.72
CA VAL A 275 5.61 -9.15 6.45
C VAL A 275 7.09 -9.31 6.14
N ALA A 276 7.41 -9.74 4.92
CA ALA A 276 8.77 -9.92 4.44
C ALA A 276 8.89 -9.45 2.98
N ASP A 277 10.06 -8.93 2.60
CA ASP A 277 10.37 -8.65 1.20
C ASP A 277 10.93 -9.91 0.53
N ILE A 278 10.23 -10.43 -0.48
CA ILE A 278 10.69 -11.55 -1.31
C ILE A 278 11.01 -11.03 -2.71
N GLY A 279 12.28 -10.78 -2.97
CA GLY A 279 12.72 -10.05 -4.14
C GLY A 279 12.29 -8.59 -4.06
N THR A 280 11.41 -8.16 -4.97
CA THR A 280 10.80 -6.82 -4.99
C THR A 280 9.37 -6.81 -4.49
N TRP A 281 8.87 -7.95 -3.95
CA TRP A 281 7.49 -8.13 -3.56
C TRP A 281 7.32 -8.07 -2.05
N PRO A 282 6.46 -7.20 -1.51
CA PRO A 282 6.02 -7.29 -0.14
C PRO A 282 5.10 -8.51 0.01
N VAL A 283 5.43 -9.41 0.91
CA VAL A 283 4.70 -10.65 1.13
C VAL A 283 4.23 -10.70 2.58
N ARG A 284 2.93 -10.93 2.77
CA ARG A 284 2.33 -11.27 4.05
C ARG A 284 2.30 -12.78 4.16
N LEU A 285 3.22 -13.34 4.94
CA LEU A 285 3.32 -14.78 5.20
C LEU A 285 2.38 -15.18 6.32
N VAL A 286 1.59 -16.24 6.10
CA VAL A 286 0.70 -16.81 7.11
C VAL A 286 1.05 -18.27 7.35
N ASP A 287 1.38 -18.62 8.61
CA ASP A 287 1.57 -20.01 9.03
C ASP A 287 0.27 -20.60 9.58
N THR A 288 -0.31 -21.54 8.84
CA THR A 288 -1.55 -22.23 9.24
C THR A 288 -1.34 -23.25 10.38
N ALA A 289 -0.10 -23.55 10.78
CA ALA A 289 0.17 -24.46 11.90
C ALA A 289 -0.05 -23.80 13.27
N GLY A 290 0.19 -22.51 13.40
CA GLY A 290 -0.02 -21.73 14.62
C GLY A 290 -1.48 -21.62 15.06
N LEU A 291 -2.43 -21.95 14.17
CA LEU A 291 -3.87 -21.93 14.45
C LEU A 291 -4.39 -23.13 15.28
N ARG A 292 -3.55 -24.09 15.64
CA ARG A 292 -3.96 -25.38 16.20
C ARG A 292 -3.72 -25.58 17.71
N GLU A 293 -3.18 -24.61 18.41
CA GLU A 293 -2.87 -24.79 19.83
C GLU A 293 -3.97 -24.24 20.75
N THR A 294 -5.10 -24.92 20.90
CA THR A 294 -5.89 -25.03 22.17
C THR A 294 -7.24 -25.72 21.95
N GLY A 295 -7.41 -26.97 22.38
CA GLY A 295 -8.67 -27.63 22.77
C GLY A 295 -9.81 -27.80 21.73
N ASP A 296 -10.57 -28.89 21.86
CA ASP A 296 -11.61 -29.47 20.94
C ASP A 296 -12.62 -28.52 20.23
N VAL A 297 -12.90 -27.33 20.76
CA VAL A 297 -13.78 -26.33 20.12
C VAL A 297 -12.99 -25.43 19.16
N VAL A 298 -11.70 -25.22 19.41
CA VAL A 298 -10.80 -24.36 18.65
C VAL A 298 -10.28 -25.06 17.37
N GLU A 299 -10.31 -26.40 17.33
CA GLU A 299 -9.87 -27.16 16.15
C GLU A 299 -10.79 -26.93 14.93
N ARG A 300 -12.10 -26.79 15.13
CA ARG A 300 -13.06 -26.43 14.06
C ARG A 300 -12.88 -24.98 13.58
N LEU A 301 -12.73 -24.03 14.51
CA LEU A 301 -12.43 -22.63 14.19
C LEU A 301 -11.09 -22.48 13.46
N GLY A 302 -10.06 -23.23 13.86
CA GLY A 302 -8.76 -23.22 13.19
C GLY A 302 -8.79 -23.76 11.75
N ILE A 303 -9.67 -24.73 11.45
CA ILE A 303 -9.87 -25.24 10.08
C ILE A 303 -10.58 -24.18 9.22
N GLU A 304 -11.66 -23.59 9.70
CA GLU A 304 -12.41 -22.54 8.98
C GLU A 304 -11.54 -21.31 8.70
N VAL A 305 -10.73 -20.85 9.65
CA VAL A 305 -9.79 -19.75 9.47
C VAL A 305 -8.72 -20.11 8.44
N SER A 306 -8.19 -21.35 8.46
CA SER A 306 -7.21 -21.80 7.48
C SER A 306 -7.79 -21.86 6.05
N GLU A 307 -9.03 -22.30 5.90
CA GLU A 307 -9.75 -22.33 4.62
C GLU A 307 -10.01 -20.92 4.09
N ARG A 308 -10.34 -19.97 4.95
CA ARG A 308 -10.52 -18.57 4.60
C ARG A 308 -9.22 -17.94 4.07
N TYR A 309 -8.10 -18.14 4.78
CA TYR A 309 -6.79 -17.66 4.31
C TYR A 309 -6.40 -18.28 2.96
N LEU A 310 -6.71 -19.57 2.74
CA LEU A 310 -6.45 -20.23 1.47
C LEU A 310 -7.33 -19.69 0.33
N ALA A 311 -8.59 -19.35 0.62
CA ALA A 311 -9.49 -18.77 -0.37
C ALA A 311 -9.01 -17.39 -0.85
N ASP A 312 -8.48 -16.57 0.07
CA ASP A 312 -8.02 -15.20 -0.18
C ASP A 312 -6.53 -15.15 -0.62
N ALA A 313 -5.82 -16.30 -0.66
CA ALA A 313 -4.40 -16.36 -0.94
C ALA A 313 -4.02 -15.83 -2.34
N ASP A 314 -2.94 -15.09 -2.39
CA ASP A 314 -2.31 -14.67 -3.65
C ASP A 314 -1.35 -15.74 -4.19
N ALA A 315 -0.74 -16.54 -3.30
CA ALA A 315 0.00 -17.75 -3.62
C ALA A 315 0.01 -18.68 -2.40
N VAL A 316 0.24 -19.98 -2.63
CA VAL A 316 0.33 -20.98 -1.56
C VAL A 316 1.65 -21.72 -1.65
N LEU A 317 2.42 -21.76 -0.55
CA LEU A 317 3.58 -22.64 -0.37
C LEU A 317 3.07 -23.99 0.15
N ALA A 318 2.94 -24.97 -0.73
CA ALA A 318 2.53 -26.32 -0.35
C ALA A 318 3.76 -27.12 0.15
N CYS A 319 3.75 -27.50 1.42
CA CYS A 319 4.87 -28.17 2.09
C CYS A 319 4.64 -29.68 2.21
N GLY A 320 5.67 -30.47 1.93
CA GLY A 320 5.74 -31.90 2.19
C GLY A 320 7.17 -32.33 2.51
N GLU A 321 7.35 -33.37 3.33
CA GLU A 321 8.67 -33.94 3.66
C GLU A 321 9.09 -35.06 2.71
N SER A 322 8.14 -35.56 1.91
CA SER A 322 8.38 -36.53 0.83
C SER A 322 7.59 -36.08 -0.43
N VAL A 323 7.90 -36.67 -1.56
CA VAL A 323 7.22 -36.40 -2.83
C VAL A 323 5.72 -36.75 -2.73
N GLU A 324 5.38 -37.85 -2.06
CA GLU A 324 4.02 -38.34 -1.90
C GLU A 324 3.20 -37.39 -1.00
N THR A 325 3.75 -36.98 0.15
CA THR A 325 3.06 -36.04 1.06
C THR A 325 2.90 -34.65 0.41
N LEU A 326 3.88 -34.24 -0.39
CA LEU A 326 3.81 -33.00 -1.15
C LEU A 326 2.74 -33.07 -2.24
N ALA A 327 2.68 -34.17 -3.01
CA ALA A 327 1.66 -34.39 -4.03
C ALA A 327 0.24 -34.33 -3.45
N PHE A 328 0.03 -35.00 -2.32
CA PHE A 328 -1.23 -34.96 -1.58
C PHE A 328 -1.60 -33.55 -1.14
N THR A 329 -0.63 -32.81 -0.57
CA THR A 329 -0.85 -31.42 -0.14
C THR A 329 -1.22 -30.52 -1.32
N VAL A 330 -0.50 -30.61 -2.43
CA VAL A 330 -0.78 -29.82 -3.64
C VAL A 330 -2.18 -30.13 -4.19
N ALA A 331 -2.55 -31.41 -4.26
CA ALA A 331 -3.87 -31.82 -4.73
C ALA A 331 -4.99 -31.23 -3.83
N LYS A 332 -4.82 -31.33 -2.51
CA LYS A 332 -5.80 -30.80 -1.54
C LYS A 332 -5.90 -29.27 -1.62
N VAL A 333 -4.78 -28.55 -1.66
CA VAL A 333 -4.78 -27.08 -1.75
C VAL A 333 -5.51 -26.59 -3.01
N ARG A 334 -5.32 -27.27 -4.14
CA ARG A 334 -5.99 -26.91 -5.41
C ARG A 334 -7.49 -27.10 -5.40
N THR A 335 -8.04 -27.89 -4.48
CA THR A 335 -9.51 -28.00 -4.31
C THR A 335 -10.08 -26.85 -3.47
N LEU A 336 -9.22 -26.13 -2.72
CA LEU A 336 -9.62 -25.07 -1.78
C LEU A 336 -9.39 -23.67 -2.32
N THR A 337 -8.48 -23.51 -3.29
CA THR A 337 -8.15 -22.19 -3.85
C THR A 337 -7.75 -22.26 -5.32
N GLY A 338 -8.05 -21.18 -6.06
CA GLY A 338 -7.54 -20.94 -7.41
C GLY A 338 -6.17 -20.25 -7.44
N ALA A 339 -5.57 -19.97 -6.27
CA ALA A 339 -4.26 -19.35 -6.18
C ALA A 339 -3.14 -20.25 -6.74
N PRO A 340 -2.09 -19.70 -7.34
CA PRO A 340 -0.93 -20.47 -7.76
C PRO A 340 -0.26 -21.16 -6.57
N VAL A 341 0.10 -22.44 -6.76
CA VAL A 341 0.72 -23.28 -5.74
C VAL A 341 2.19 -23.48 -6.07
N VAL A 342 3.07 -23.13 -5.13
CA VAL A 342 4.52 -23.37 -5.19
C VAL A 342 4.83 -24.61 -4.34
N PRO A 343 5.22 -25.74 -4.95
CA PRO A 343 5.54 -26.96 -4.22
C PRO A 343 6.90 -26.86 -3.52
N VAL A 344 6.95 -27.17 -2.21
CA VAL A 344 8.14 -27.08 -1.36
C VAL A 344 8.40 -28.42 -0.70
N LEU A 345 9.50 -29.06 -1.05
CA LEU A 345 9.99 -30.22 -0.34
C LEU A 345 10.86 -29.75 0.83
N THR A 346 10.33 -29.92 2.03
CA THR A 346 10.98 -29.47 3.28
C THR A 346 11.95 -30.53 3.82
N LYS A 347 12.74 -30.17 4.84
CA LYS A 347 13.71 -31.11 5.51
C LYS A 347 14.72 -31.73 4.54
N ALA A 348 15.18 -30.97 3.54
CA ALA A 348 16.13 -31.46 2.54
C ALA A 348 17.46 -31.92 3.11
N ASP A 349 17.85 -31.48 4.31
CA ASP A 349 18.99 -31.93 5.09
C ASP A 349 18.90 -33.42 5.51
N LEU A 350 17.69 -33.90 5.83
CA LEU A 350 17.48 -35.29 6.22
C LEU A 350 17.53 -36.27 5.04
N VAL A 351 17.24 -35.81 3.83
CA VAL A 351 17.29 -36.64 2.62
C VAL A 351 18.75 -36.85 2.19
N ALA A 352 19.60 -35.84 2.30
CA ALA A 352 21.03 -35.95 1.95
C ALA A 352 21.78 -36.99 2.83
N HIS A 353 21.43 -37.09 4.10
CA HIS A 353 22.04 -38.06 5.00
C HIS A 353 21.59 -39.52 4.76
N ARG A 354 20.43 -39.76 4.13
CA ARG A 354 19.97 -41.11 3.81
C ARG A 354 20.70 -41.71 2.62
N ASP A 355 21.10 -40.89 1.64
CA ASP A 355 21.87 -41.35 0.46
C ASP A 355 23.34 -41.67 0.84
N GLU A 356 23.92 -41.01 1.86
CA GLU A 356 25.28 -41.30 2.32
C GLU A 356 25.34 -42.54 3.22
N SER A 357 24.25 -42.88 3.91
CA SER A 357 24.23 -44.06 4.83
C SER A 357 23.93 -45.40 4.13
N SER A 358 23.47 -45.39 2.88
CA SER A 358 23.20 -46.61 2.10
C SER A 358 24.36 -47.04 1.18
N GLY A 359 25.46 -46.28 1.17
CA GLY A 359 26.66 -46.52 0.31
C GLY A 359 27.89 -47.04 1.01
N GLY A 360 27.74 -47.86 2.04
CA GLY A 360 28.87 -48.53 2.74
C GLY A 360 29.31 -49.82 2.05
N GLY A 361 30.11 -49.76 0.97
CA GLY A 361 30.65 -50.92 0.28
C GLY A 361 31.74 -50.59 -0.72
N SER A 362 33.02 -50.64 -0.22
CA SER A 362 34.25 -50.97 -0.96
C SER A 362 34.76 -50.21 -2.15
N LEU A 363 35.79 -49.42 -1.93
CA LEU A 363 37.04 -49.26 -2.71
C LEU A 363 37.08 -49.57 -4.23
N GLY A 364 37.36 -48.53 -5.03
CA GLY A 364 37.82 -48.64 -6.41
C GLY A 364 38.22 -47.29 -6.99
N SER A 365 39.55 -47.03 -7.00
CA SER A 365 40.20 -45.89 -7.66
C SER A 365 39.92 -45.86 -9.18
N GLY A 366 39.55 -44.72 -9.71
CA GLY A 366 39.52 -44.53 -11.17
C GLY A 366 38.99 -43.18 -11.62
N ALA A 367 39.88 -42.35 -12.08
CA ALA A 367 39.54 -41.09 -12.78
C ALA A 367 38.75 -41.37 -14.06
N GLY A 368 37.75 -40.54 -14.34
CA GLY A 368 37.04 -40.62 -15.62
C GLY A 368 35.96 -39.51 -15.75
N VAL A 369 36.29 -38.59 -16.60
CA VAL A 369 35.49 -37.45 -17.06
C VAL A 369 34.27 -37.91 -17.87
N ALA A 370 33.16 -37.21 -17.73
CA ALA A 370 32.09 -36.86 -18.67
C ALA A 370 31.24 -37.94 -19.38
N GLN A 371 29.97 -37.52 -19.57
CA GLN A 371 29.01 -38.01 -20.56
C GLN A 371 28.15 -39.21 -20.19
N GLY A 372 26.83 -38.97 -20.11
CA GLY A 372 25.80 -40.00 -20.04
C GLY A 372 24.40 -39.45 -19.78
N ALA A 373 23.90 -38.61 -20.68
CA ALA A 373 22.48 -38.45 -20.85
C ALA A 373 21.99 -39.55 -21.77
N ALA A 374 21.33 -40.59 -21.25
CA ALA A 374 20.34 -41.41 -21.96
C ALA A 374 19.81 -42.55 -21.06
N ASP A 375 18.54 -42.85 -21.27
CA ASP A 375 17.80 -44.05 -20.86
C ASP A 375 17.31 -44.18 -19.41
N LEU A 376 16.10 -43.64 -19.22
CA LEU A 376 15.08 -44.21 -18.33
C LEU A 376 13.68 -43.95 -18.95
N ASP A 377 13.45 -44.58 -20.09
CA ASP A 377 12.11 -44.82 -20.64
C ASP A 377 11.82 -46.30 -20.39
N THR A 378 11.04 -46.61 -19.33
CA THR A 378 10.19 -47.80 -19.15
C THR A 378 9.82 -47.99 -17.68
N GLN A 379 8.80 -47.25 -17.26
CA GLN A 379 7.78 -47.68 -16.30
C GLN A 379 6.60 -46.70 -16.36
N ARG A 380 5.71 -46.95 -17.32
CA ARG A 380 4.39 -46.33 -17.36
C ARG A 380 3.47 -47.15 -16.44
N ASP A 381 3.50 -46.82 -15.15
CA ASP A 381 2.42 -47.12 -14.24
C ASP A 381 1.50 -45.91 -14.13
N TYR A 382 0.21 -46.20 -14.11
CA TYR A 382 -0.92 -45.28 -14.14
C TYR A 382 -0.82 -44.22 -13.03
N ILE A 383 -0.26 -43.05 -13.35
CA ILE A 383 -0.10 -41.92 -12.45
C ILE A 383 -1.34 -41.05 -12.61
N GLY A 384 -2.08 -40.83 -11.52
CA GLY A 384 -3.26 -39.97 -11.50
C GLY A 384 -2.94 -38.50 -11.85
N PRO A 385 -3.96 -37.69 -12.22
CA PRO A 385 -3.74 -36.30 -12.71
C PRO A 385 -2.98 -35.39 -11.72
N GLY A 386 -2.99 -35.70 -10.41
CA GLY A 386 -2.23 -34.97 -9.37
C GLY A 386 -0.75 -35.34 -9.31
N GLU A 387 -0.39 -36.58 -9.62
CA GLU A 387 0.99 -37.08 -9.59
C GLU A 387 1.80 -36.68 -10.82
N GLN A 388 1.15 -36.49 -11.96
CA GLN A 388 1.82 -36.06 -13.20
C GLN A 388 2.42 -34.65 -13.11
N LEU A 389 1.91 -33.79 -12.22
CA LEU A 389 2.43 -32.42 -12.03
C LEU A 389 3.61 -32.37 -11.05
N VAL A 390 3.69 -33.33 -10.12
CA VAL A 390 4.81 -33.46 -9.16
C VAL A 390 5.93 -34.33 -9.77
N ALA A 391 5.61 -35.22 -10.69
CA ALA A 391 6.57 -36.08 -11.42
C ALA A 391 7.51 -35.29 -12.35
N LYS A 392 7.17 -34.08 -12.79
CA LYS A 392 8.13 -33.14 -13.40
C LYS A 392 8.99 -32.52 -12.30
N ARG A 393 10.09 -33.20 -11.93
CA ARG A 393 11.10 -32.76 -10.95
C ARG A 393 11.61 -31.32 -11.12
N GLU A 394 11.29 -30.66 -12.21
CA GLU A 394 11.71 -29.31 -12.56
C GLU A 394 10.98 -28.18 -11.81
N TYR A 395 9.84 -28.46 -11.14
CA TYR A 395 9.02 -27.40 -10.51
C TYR A 395 8.99 -27.45 -8.98
N MET A 396 9.72 -28.38 -8.33
CA MET A 396 9.72 -28.53 -6.88
C MET A 396 10.98 -27.95 -6.27
N THR A 397 10.81 -27.02 -5.32
CA THR A 397 11.93 -26.43 -4.59
C THR A 397 12.25 -27.26 -3.34
N LYS A 398 13.47 -27.79 -3.25
CA LYS A 398 13.97 -28.48 -2.04
C LYS A 398 14.54 -27.46 -1.07
N VAL A 399 14.08 -27.48 0.19
CA VAL A 399 14.47 -26.50 1.20
C VAL A 399 14.82 -27.18 2.52
N SER A 400 15.92 -26.76 3.14
CA SER A 400 16.21 -27.02 4.55
C SER A 400 16.09 -25.72 5.34
N ALA A 401 15.12 -25.66 6.24
CA ALA A 401 14.96 -24.54 7.17
C ALA A 401 16.11 -24.46 8.20
N VAL A 402 16.81 -25.56 8.44
CA VAL A 402 17.94 -25.63 9.41
C VAL A 402 19.21 -25.06 8.81
N THR A 403 19.53 -25.42 7.56
CA THR A 403 20.78 -25.00 6.91
C THR A 403 20.61 -23.76 6.02
N GLY A 404 19.37 -23.35 5.73
CA GLY A 404 19.07 -22.29 4.79
C GLY A 404 19.17 -22.70 3.31
N ALA A 405 19.55 -23.95 3.02
CA ALA A 405 19.69 -24.44 1.66
C ALA A 405 18.36 -24.38 0.92
N GLY A 406 18.36 -23.87 -0.32
CA GLY A 406 17.18 -23.76 -1.19
C GLY A 406 16.27 -22.56 -0.91
N LEU A 407 16.46 -21.78 0.17
CA LEU A 407 15.61 -20.60 0.46
C LEU A 407 15.69 -19.54 -0.65
N GLY A 408 16.87 -19.28 -1.22
CA GLY A 408 17.00 -18.34 -2.34
C GLY A 408 16.23 -18.79 -3.58
N LEU A 409 16.30 -20.08 -3.93
CA LEU A 409 15.55 -20.66 -5.05
C LEU A 409 14.02 -20.60 -4.80
N LEU A 410 13.59 -20.79 -3.56
CA LEU A 410 12.19 -20.62 -3.17
C LEU A 410 11.73 -19.17 -3.32
N ALA A 411 12.54 -18.22 -2.85
CA ALA A 411 12.26 -16.80 -3.01
C ALA A 411 12.14 -16.40 -4.48
N ASP A 412 13.04 -16.86 -5.34
CA ASP A 412 13.00 -16.62 -6.79
C ASP A 412 11.76 -17.26 -7.45
N SER A 413 11.40 -18.48 -7.02
CA SER A 413 10.20 -19.18 -7.53
C SER A 413 8.93 -18.44 -7.14
N LEU A 414 8.81 -18.00 -5.88
CA LEU A 414 7.67 -17.23 -5.41
C LEU A 414 7.60 -15.86 -6.08
N ALA A 415 8.73 -15.16 -6.23
CA ALA A 415 8.79 -13.87 -6.92
C ALA A 415 8.32 -13.98 -8.39
N ARG A 416 8.73 -15.05 -9.11
CA ARG A 416 8.22 -15.32 -10.48
C ARG A 416 6.73 -15.61 -10.49
N THR A 417 6.22 -16.36 -9.52
CA THR A 417 4.81 -16.67 -9.39
C THR A 417 3.97 -15.41 -9.18
N LEU A 418 4.41 -14.53 -8.29
CA LEU A 418 3.75 -13.24 -8.05
C LEU A 418 3.85 -12.31 -9.28
N ALA A 419 5.01 -12.29 -9.96
CA ALA A 419 5.19 -11.53 -11.19
C ALA A 419 4.26 -12.00 -12.33
N ALA A 420 4.01 -13.28 -12.44
CA ALA A 420 3.08 -13.83 -13.41
C ALA A 420 1.62 -13.45 -13.11
N ARG A 421 1.26 -13.30 -11.83
CA ARG A 421 -0.09 -12.94 -11.40
C ARG A 421 -0.35 -11.43 -11.46
N PHE A 422 0.60 -10.61 -11.02
CA PHE A 422 0.42 -9.16 -10.83
C PHE A 422 1.21 -8.29 -11.81
N GLY A 423 1.95 -8.89 -12.74
CA GLY A 423 2.85 -8.18 -13.63
C GLY A 423 4.23 -7.98 -12.98
N SER A 424 5.20 -7.40 -13.70
CA SER A 424 6.51 -7.15 -13.08
C SER A 424 6.44 -5.88 -12.24
N ALA A 425 6.58 -6.00 -10.92
CA ALA A 425 6.65 -4.87 -9.98
C ALA A 425 7.77 -3.88 -10.37
N ARG A 426 8.83 -4.38 -10.98
CA ARG A 426 9.96 -3.57 -11.45
C ARG A 426 9.61 -2.72 -12.67
N ALA A 427 8.71 -3.19 -13.56
CA ALA A 427 8.22 -2.39 -14.68
C ALA A 427 7.26 -1.31 -14.20
N ALA A 428 6.46 -1.61 -13.17
CA ALA A 428 5.54 -0.66 -12.56
C ALA A 428 6.26 0.40 -11.70
N ALA A 429 7.28 -0.01 -10.93
CA ALA A 429 8.03 0.90 -10.05
C ALA A 429 9.18 1.65 -10.76
N SER A 430 9.70 1.15 -11.88
CA SER A 430 10.89 1.70 -12.54
C SER A 430 10.62 2.46 -13.83
N GLY A 431 9.36 2.78 -14.16
CA GLY A 431 9.00 3.61 -15.32
C GLY A 431 9.93 3.36 -16.52
N ALA A 432 9.63 2.40 -17.37
CA ALA A 432 10.35 2.22 -18.64
C ALA A 432 10.00 3.37 -19.61
N GLY A 433 10.31 4.61 -19.20
CA GLY A 433 10.15 5.82 -19.97
C GLY A 433 11.50 6.52 -20.07
N THR A 434 12.02 6.63 -21.28
CA THR A 434 13.22 7.36 -21.67
C THR A 434 13.09 8.85 -21.36
N GLY A 435 13.28 9.27 -20.10
CA GLY A 435 13.28 10.68 -19.71
C GLY A 435 13.80 10.88 -18.29
N ARG A 436 14.90 11.60 -18.16
CA ARG A 436 15.43 12.09 -16.89
C ARG A 436 14.39 12.95 -16.19
N GLY A 437 13.66 12.43 -15.19
CA GLY A 437 12.84 13.29 -14.34
C GLY A 437 11.78 12.61 -13.49
N ASP A 438 11.06 11.61 -13.97
CA ASP A 438 9.95 11.00 -13.20
C ASP A 438 10.22 9.51 -12.99
N ARG A 439 10.64 9.15 -11.76
CA ARG A 439 11.12 7.81 -11.41
C ARG A 439 10.03 6.86 -10.92
N SER A 440 8.78 7.29 -10.86
CA SER A 440 7.69 6.46 -10.36
C SER A 440 6.51 6.41 -11.35
N THR A 441 6.21 5.23 -11.84
CA THR A 441 4.95 4.99 -12.56
C THR A 441 3.79 5.17 -11.58
N PRO A 442 2.78 6.03 -11.86
CA PRO A 442 1.63 6.18 -10.99
C PRO A 442 0.84 4.88 -10.93
N LEU A 443 0.50 4.44 -9.71
CA LEU A 443 -0.21 3.20 -9.45
C LEU A 443 -1.57 3.49 -8.81
N LEU A 444 -2.59 2.74 -9.20
CA LEU A 444 -3.86 2.71 -8.50
C LEU A 444 -3.74 1.74 -7.30
N THR A 445 -3.61 2.28 -6.09
CA THR A 445 -3.33 1.48 -4.89
C THR A 445 -4.58 1.05 -4.12
N ARG A 446 -5.75 1.62 -4.44
CA ARG A 446 -7.01 1.39 -3.72
C ARG A 446 -8.16 1.13 -4.69
N GLU A 447 -9.14 0.36 -4.24
CA GLU A 447 -10.33 0.04 -5.02
C GLU A 447 -11.10 1.31 -5.43
N ARG A 448 -11.22 2.33 -4.56
CA ARG A 448 -11.88 3.59 -4.91
C ARG A 448 -11.21 4.29 -6.11
N HIS A 449 -9.86 4.20 -6.21
CA HIS A 449 -9.13 4.75 -7.36
C HIS A 449 -9.50 4.02 -8.64
N ARG A 450 -9.51 2.68 -8.57
CA ARG A 450 -9.89 1.83 -9.71
C ARG A 450 -11.32 2.13 -10.17
N VAL A 451 -12.27 2.22 -9.24
CA VAL A 451 -13.69 2.50 -9.54
C VAL A 451 -13.85 3.86 -10.19
N ALA A 452 -13.22 4.90 -9.68
CA ALA A 452 -13.32 6.25 -10.24
C ALA A 452 -12.73 6.34 -11.66
N VAL A 453 -11.53 5.75 -11.88
CA VAL A 453 -10.90 5.72 -13.20
C VAL A 453 -11.70 4.84 -14.18
N ALA A 454 -12.26 3.71 -13.73
CA ALA A 454 -13.11 2.85 -14.54
C ALA A 454 -14.40 3.60 -14.96
N ARG A 455 -15.00 4.37 -14.05
CA ARG A 455 -16.16 5.21 -14.36
C ARG A 455 -15.82 6.28 -15.39
N ALA A 456 -14.71 6.99 -15.22
CA ALA A 456 -14.25 7.97 -16.19
C ALA A 456 -14.03 7.36 -17.59
N ARG A 457 -13.49 6.14 -17.64
CA ARG A 457 -13.33 5.37 -18.87
C ARG A 457 -14.67 5.01 -19.51
N GLU A 458 -15.61 4.47 -18.72
CA GLU A 458 -16.94 4.08 -19.18
C GLU A 458 -17.68 5.29 -19.79
N GLU A 459 -17.70 6.42 -19.10
CA GLU A 459 -18.30 7.65 -19.59
C GLU A 459 -17.61 8.15 -20.88
N SER A 460 -16.29 8.03 -20.98
CA SER A 460 -15.55 8.38 -22.20
C SER A 460 -15.90 7.44 -23.36
N VAL A 461 -16.19 6.17 -23.12
CA VAL A 461 -16.64 5.21 -24.13
C VAL A 461 -18.07 5.55 -24.60
N GLU A 462 -18.96 5.88 -23.68
CA GLU A 462 -20.34 6.26 -24.00
C GLU A 462 -20.34 7.58 -24.84
N PHE A 463 -19.50 8.54 -24.46
CA PHE A 463 -19.29 9.73 -25.29
C PHE A 463 -18.80 9.35 -26.70
N ALA A 464 -17.78 8.51 -26.83
CA ALA A 464 -17.22 8.07 -28.09
C ALA A 464 -18.27 7.37 -28.98
N ARG A 465 -19.18 6.62 -28.38
CA ARG A 465 -20.28 5.96 -29.07
C ARG A 465 -21.30 6.99 -29.59
N ALA A 466 -21.78 7.86 -28.69
CA ALA A 466 -22.77 8.88 -29.04
C ALA A 466 -22.26 9.82 -30.14
N TRP A 467 -20.97 10.18 -30.10
CA TRP A 467 -20.31 11.01 -31.09
C TRP A 467 -20.28 10.34 -32.49
N ARG A 468 -19.83 9.07 -32.57
CA ARG A 468 -19.73 8.34 -33.86
C ARG A 468 -21.08 8.05 -34.50
N GLU A 469 -22.08 7.70 -33.70
CA GLU A 469 -23.42 7.37 -34.18
C GLU A 469 -24.20 8.61 -34.59
N GLY A 470 -23.78 9.80 -34.17
CA GLY A 470 -24.54 11.05 -34.36
C GLY A 470 -25.94 10.94 -33.71
N SER A 471 -26.11 10.01 -32.76
CA SER A 471 -27.40 9.66 -32.17
C SER A 471 -27.92 10.71 -31.18
N LEU A 472 -27.03 11.56 -30.67
CA LEU A 472 -27.33 12.63 -29.72
C LEU A 472 -26.77 13.98 -30.21
N PRO A 473 -27.43 15.11 -29.90
CA PRO A 473 -26.83 16.42 -30.04
C PRO A 473 -25.51 16.49 -29.28
N ALA A 474 -24.49 17.16 -29.80
CA ALA A 474 -23.16 17.28 -29.20
C ALA A 474 -23.20 17.75 -27.72
N THR A 475 -24.14 18.67 -27.41
CA THR A 475 -24.41 19.16 -26.05
C THR A 475 -24.85 18.03 -25.07
N VAL A 476 -25.64 17.09 -25.57
CA VAL A 476 -26.10 15.95 -24.75
C VAL A 476 -24.99 14.91 -24.59
N ALA A 477 -24.20 14.67 -25.65
CA ALA A 477 -23.05 13.79 -25.58
C ALA A 477 -21.98 14.33 -24.59
N ALA A 478 -21.79 15.64 -24.51
CA ALA A 478 -20.85 16.29 -23.59
C ALA A 478 -21.14 16.01 -22.10
N VAL A 479 -22.37 15.61 -21.74
CA VAL A 479 -22.72 15.21 -20.36
C VAL A 479 -21.85 14.03 -19.89
N HIS A 480 -21.50 13.12 -20.78
CA HIS A 480 -20.59 12.01 -20.46
C HIS A 480 -19.17 12.49 -20.15
N LEU A 481 -18.65 13.48 -20.88
CA LEU A 481 -17.34 14.07 -20.57
C LEU A 481 -17.35 14.76 -19.20
N HIS A 482 -18.43 15.50 -18.92
CA HIS A 482 -18.60 16.13 -17.60
C HIS A 482 -18.63 15.10 -16.46
N ALA A 483 -19.32 13.96 -16.65
CA ALA A 483 -19.33 12.87 -15.70
C ALA A 483 -17.94 12.21 -15.53
N ALA A 484 -17.16 12.11 -16.62
CA ALA A 484 -15.78 11.63 -16.57
C ALA A 484 -14.87 12.57 -15.78
N VAL A 485 -15.00 13.91 -15.98
CA VAL A 485 -14.29 14.92 -15.17
C VAL A 485 -14.62 14.76 -13.69
N ALA A 486 -15.92 14.70 -13.35
CA ALA A 486 -16.36 14.57 -11.97
C ALA A 486 -15.82 13.30 -11.30
N ALA A 487 -15.77 12.17 -12.04
CA ALA A 487 -15.19 10.92 -11.53
C ALA A 487 -13.69 11.07 -11.22
N LEU A 488 -12.92 11.74 -12.06
CA LEU A 488 -11.49 11.98 -11.83
C LEU A 488 -11.26 13.00 -10.70
N GLU A 489 -12.06 14.07 -10.63
CA GLU A 489 -11.98 15.09 -9.58
C GLU A 489 -12.30 14.54 -8.20
N SER A 490 -13.17 13.53 -8.08
CA SER A 490 -13.46 12.86 -6.82
C SER A 490 -12.21 12.21 -6.18
N LEU A 491 -11.17 11.93 -6.97
CA LEU A 491 -9.92 11.37 -6.48
C LEU A 491 -8.99 12.41 -5.85
N ILE A 492 -8.98 13.63 -6.38
CA ILE A 492 -8.06 14.71 -5.94
C ILE A 492 -8.73 15.74 -5.04
N GLY A 493 -10.02 15.58 -4.74
CA GLY A 493 -10.75 16.42 -3.78
C GLY A 493 -11.58 17.55 -4.41
N GLY A 494 -11.99 17.43 -5.67
CA GLY A 494 -12.77 18.45 -6.39
C GLY A 494 -14.27 18.45 -6.13
N VAL A 495 -14.88 17.39 -5.60
CA VAL A 495 -16.34 17.27 -5.40
C VAL A 495 -16.59 16.47 -4.12
N ASP A 496 -17.53 16.96 -3.29
CA ASP A 496 -18.15 16.37 -2.10
C ASP A 496 -17.40 15.16 -1.47
N VAL A 497 -16.28 15.45 -0.80
CA VAL A 497 -15.34 14.44 -0.29
C VAL A 497 -15.47 14.22 1.23
N GLU A 498 -16.45 14.83 1.92
CA GLU A 498 -16.54 14.73 3.39
C GLU A 498 -16.64 13.27 3.85
N ASP A 499 -17.55 12.48 3.29
CA ASP A 499 -17.69 11.06 3.64
C ASP A 499 -16.44 10.25 3.32
N VAL A 500 -15.73 10.60 2.23
CA VAL A 500 -14.48 9.96 1.84
C VAL A 500 -13.36 10.32 2.82
N LEU A 501 -13.26 11.59 3.20
CA LEU A 501 -12.28 12.08 4.17
C LEU A 501 -12.53 11.47 5.55
N ASP A 502 -13.78 11.41 6.01
CA ASP A 502 -14.13 10.80 7.29
C ASP A 502 -13.70 9.34 7.35
N ARG A 503 -13.93 8.59 6.28
CA ARG A 503 -13.51 7.18 6.19
C ARG A 503 -12.00 7.00 6.12
N ILE A 504 -11.30 7.86 5.36
CA ILE A 504 -9.83 7.81 5.26
C ILE A 504 -9.20 8.13 6.62
N PHE A 505 -9.69 9.18 7.30
CA PHE A 505 -9.07 9.67 8.51
C PHE A 505 -9.46 8.90 9.77
N SER A 506 -10.57 8.14 9.76
CA SER A 506 -10.93 7.26 10.89
C SER A 506 -9.87 6.19 11.18
N ASP A 507 -9.13 5.76 10.16
CA ASP A 507 -8.08 4.76 10.29
C ASP A 507 -6.70 5.34 10.67
N PHE A 508 -6.59 6.68 10.76
CA PHE A 508 -5.33 7.34 11.12
C PHE A 508 -5.10 7.35 12.62
N CYS A 509 -3.83 7.40 13.01
CA CYS A 509 -3.47 7.64 14.41
C CYS A 509 -3.81 9.06 14.84
N VAL A 510 -4.14 9.26 16.13
CA VAL A 510 -4.24 10.58 16.76
C VAL A 510 -2.87 11.26 16.69
N GLY A 511 -2.84 12.53 16.27
CA GLY A 511 -1.59 13.29 16.09
C GLY A 511 -1.05 13.33 14.65
N LYS A 512 -1.80 12.74 13.71
CA LYS A 512 -1.55 12.80 12.26
C LYS A 512 -2.65 13.52 11.50
#